data_1a493be663d5abd495f6bac825458cef
#
_entry.id   1a493be663d5abd495f6bac825458cef
#
_cell.length_a   1.000
_cell.length_b   1.000
_cell.length_c   1.000
_cell.angle_alpha   90.00
_cell.angle_beta   90.00
_cell.angle_gamma   90.00
#
_symmetry.space_group_name_H-M   'P 1'
#
loop_
_entity.id
_entity.type
_entity.pdbx_description
1 polymer ?
#
loop_
_entity_poly.entity_id
_entity_poly.type
_entity_poly.pdbx_seq_one_letter_code
_entity_poly.pdbx_strand_id
1 'polypeptide(L)'
;MRVLIVGGSGYLGQFLLKYLLERPEDEVIAVGYTYADENAGPIDHPLTKIDRCRAFRVDAATGEGMDACVRAMAPLDLVVNCAAMSSPGKCEKEAELAMNLNVPTHLCRTLLEHNQKSEAIAPLLVHLSTDQVYDGESPNSVEDVNAPSPVNTYGRSKLNAELHIAENYVAGRHVSLRSSIITGSQPPLRSVSRPLFHDFIVNSLKGDEAVTFFEDEYRCPIAAVDIVAHIVALSKLAGKDAKTDWLMRYNMGGPDRLSRVDMARQTAEVLGVSDANVEAVSSASVDRGVISPADISMLSNKLNSLTLVSPMGWKDQMRLALGMAKM
;
A
#
# COMPACT_ATOMS: atom_id res chain seq x y z
N MET A 1 -10.02 19.50 -4.34
CA MET A 1 -9.28 18.73 -3.31
C MET A 1 -7.79 19.00 -3.43
N ARG A 2 -7.08 19.19 -2.32
CA ARG A 2 -5.61 19.28 -2.24
C ARG A 2 -5.07 18.01 -1.57
N VAL A 3 -4.16 17.33 -2.22
CA VAL A 3 -3.70 15.99 -1.81
C VAL A 3 -2.18 15.97 -1.63
N LEU A 4 -1.72 15.32 -0.56
CA LEU A 4 -0.31 14.99 -0.37
C LEU A 4 -0.13 13.46 -0.34
N ILE A 5 0.77 12.94 -1.17
CA ILE A 5 1.13 11.52 -1.22
C ILE A 5 2.54 11.35 -0.66
N VAL A 6 2.66 10.89 0.57
CA VAL A 6 3.96 10.57 1.18
C VAL A 6 4.43 9.23 0.62
N GLY A 7 5.63 9.18 0.03
CA GLY A 7 6.09 8.03 -0.76
C GLY A 7 5.46 7.94 -2.16
N GLY A 8 5.05 9.08 -2.73
CA GLY A 8 4.38 9.14 -4.02
C GLY A 8 5.25 8.70 -5.21
N SER A 9 6.57 8.68 -5.07
CA SER A 9 7.49 8.14 -6.09
C SER A 9 7.59 6.60 -6.08
N GLY A 10 7.04 5.94 -5.05
CA GLY A 10 6.97 4.47 -4.95
C GLY A 10 5.93 3.85 -5.87
N TYR A 11 5.90 2.51 -5.93
CA TYR A 11 5.00 1.77 -6.83
C TYR A 11 3.55 2.23 -6.72
N LEU A 12 2.91 2.02 -5.55
CA LEU A 12 1.49 2.39 -5.34
C LEU A 12 1.26 3.90 -5.44
N GLY A 13 2.21 4.69 -4.89
CA GLY A 13 2.11 6.15 -4.91
C GLY A 13 1.98 6.72 -6.33
N GLN A 14 2.64 6.11 -7.33
CA GLN A 14 2.55 6.53 -8.72
C GLN A 14 1.19 6.26 -9.35
N PHE A 15 0.50 5.16 -9.00
CA PHE A 15 -0.87 4.89 -9.47
C PHE A 15 -1.83 5.96 -8.94
N LEU A 16 -1.73 6.29 -7.65
CA LEU A 16 -2.54 7.35 -7.06
C LEU A 16 -2.21 8.72 -7.66
N LEU A 17 -0.92 9.03 -7.82
CA LEU A 17 -0.44 10.27 -8.41
C LEU A 17 -1.00 10.45 -9.83
N LYS A 18 -0.84 9.42 -10.69
CA LYS A 18 -1.40 9.43 -12.05
C LYS A 18 -2.91 9.65 -12.03
N TYR A 19 -3.63 8.84 -11.23
CA TYR A 19 -5.10 8.96 -11.13
C TYR A 19 -5.55 10.38 -10.78
N LEU A 20 -4.91 11.01 -9.79
CA LEU A 20 -5.26 12.36 -9.33
C LEU A 20 -4.92 13.43 -10.37
N LEU A 21 -3.78 13.31 -11.06
CA LEU A 21 -3.36 14.27 -12.07
C LEU A 21 -4.19 14.19 -13.36
N GLU A 22 -4.84 13.06 -13.62
CA GLU A 22 -5.79 12.89 -14.73
C GLU A 22 -7.21 13.38 -14.41
N ARG A 23 -7.50 13.79 -13.15
CA ARG A 23 -8.79 14.39 -12.78
C ARG A 23 -8.87 15.85 -13.21
N PRO A 24 -10.09 16.36 -13.44
CA PRO A 24 -10.31 17.79 -13.69
C PRO A 24 -9.75 18.67 -12.56
N GLU A 25 -9.35 19.90 -12.88
CA GLU A 25 -8.73 20.82 -11.91
C GLU A 25 -9.72 21.33 -10.85
N ASP A 26 -11.00 21.34 -11.13
CA ASP A 26 -12.06 21.65 -10.16
C ASP A 26 -12.24 20.53 -9.12
N GLU A 27 -11.97 19.27 -9.48
CA GLU A 27 -11.98 18.14 -8.55
C GLU A 27 -10.69 18.08 -7.72
N VAL A 28 -9.52 18.17 -8.41
CA VAL A 28 -8.19 18.06 -7.80
C VAL A 28 -7.36 19.31 -8.10
N ILE A 29 -7.34 20.23 -7.14
CA ILE A 29 -6.73 21.57 -7.26
C ILE A 29 -5.20 21.47 -7.22
N ALA A 30 -4.64 20.62 -6.35
CA ALA A 30 -3.20 20.43 -6.24
C ALA A 30 -2.85 19.04 -5.73
N VAL A 31 -1.75 18.48 -6.24
CA VAL A 31 -1.18 17.22 -5.80
C VAL A 31 0.29 17.43 -5.44
N GLY A 32 0.63 17.15 -4.17
CA GLY A 32 2.01 17.04 -3.71
C GLY A 32 2.41 15.56 -3.61
N TYR A 33 3.65 15.24 -3.94
CA TYR A 33 4.19 13.91 -3.66
C TYR A 33 5.61 13.99 -3.11
N THR A 34 5.98 13.03 -2.26
CA THR A 34 7.34 12.96 -1.72
C THR A 34 8.16 11.87 -2.38
N TYR A 35 9.47 12.11 -2.42
CA TYR A 35 10.50 11.15 -2.78
C TYR A 35 11.64 11.24 -1.77
N ALA A 36 12.29 10.10 -1.47
CA ALA A 36 13.40 10.04 -0.51
C ALA A 36 14.76 9.83 -1.20
N ASP A 37 14.76 9.27 -2.41
CA ASP A 37 15.97 8.86 -3.11
C ASP A 37 16.67 10.07 -3.75
N GLU A 38 17.85 10.39 -3.24
CA GLU A 38 18.71 11.47 -3.78
C GLU A 38 19.17 11.20 -5.22
N ASN A 39 19.33 9.92 -5.58
CA ASN A 39 19.84 9.52 -6.89
C ASN A 39 18.74 9.50 -7.97
N ALA A 40 17.47 9.29 -7.57
CA ALA A 40 16.36 9.22 -8.51
C ALA A 40 15.65 10.58 -8.70
N GLY A 41 15.75 11.51 -7.74
CA GLY A 41 15.09 12.82 -7.80
C GLY A 41 13.58 12.78 -7.94
N PRO A 42 12.95 13.90 -8.34
CA PRO A 42 11.53 13.92 -8.67
C PRO A 42 11.23 13.09 -9.94
N ILE A 43 9.98 12.68 -10.09
CA ILE A 43 9.55 11.95 -11.28
C ILE A 43 9.58 12.89 -12.49
N ASP A 44 10.37 12.54 -13.51
CA ASP A 44 10.44 13.27 -14.78
C ASP A 44 9.44 12.70 -15.78
N HIS A 45 8.20 13.18 -15.72
CA HIS A 45 7.11 12.75 -16.59
C HIS A 45 6.22 13.96 -16.97
N PRO A 46 5.64 14.04 -18.17
CA PRO A 46 4.76 15.16 -18.56
C PRO A 46 3.65 15.46 -17.56
N LEU A 47 3.00 14.45 -16.99
CA LEU A 47 1.95 14.63 -15.98
C LEU A 47 2.45 15.28 -14.69
N THR A 48 3.74 15.15 -14.36
CA THR A 48 4.29 15.76 -13.13
C THR A 48 4.87 17.16 -13.37
N LYS A 49 4.88 17.64 -14.61
CA LYS A 49 5.37 18.97 -14.99
C LYS A 49 4.28 20.04 -15.08
N ILE A 50 3.06 19.72 -14.68
CA ILE A 50 1.94 20.67 -14.64
C ILE A 50 1.95 21.47 -13.34
N ASP A 51 1.45 22.71 -13.37
CA ASP A 51 1.55 23.68 -12.25
C ASP A 51 0.94 23.19 -10.93
N ARG A 52 -0.11 22.35 -11.01
CA ARG A 52 -0.77 21.78 -9.82
C ARG A 52 -0.05 20.58 -9.22
N CYS A 53 1.03 20.07 -9.83
CA CYS A 53 1.83 18.96 -9.31
C CYS A 53 3.14 19.49 -8.68
N ARG A 54 3.42 19.08 -7.43
CA ARG A 54 4.62 19.50 -6.70
C ARG A 54 5.36 18.30 -6.12
N ALA A 55 6.66 18.25 -6.37
CA ALA A 55 7.55 17.23 -5.83
C ALA A 55 8.31 17.76 -4.63
N PHE A 56 8.44 16.96 -3.56
CA PHE A 56 9.16 17.32 -2.35
C PHE A 56 10.15 16.21 -1.96
N ARG A 57 11.39 16.59 -1.69
CA ARG A 57 12.33 15.68 -1.04
C ARG A 57 11.99 15.63 0.45
N VAL A 58 11.70 14.41 0.94
CA VAL A 58 11.38 14.19 2.35
C VAL A 58 12.00 12.88 2.81
N ASP A 59 12.78 12.94 3.87
CA ASP A 59 13.17 11.75 4.62
C ASP A 59 12.10 11.44 5.69
N ALA A 60 11.35 10.37 5.49
CA ALA A 60 10.27 10.00 6.39
C ALA A 60 10.78 9.49 7.75
N ALA A 61 12.01 8.95 7.81
CA ALA A 61 12.60 8.43 9.04
C ALA A 61 13.10 9.55 9.98
N THR A 62 13.62 10.65 9.42
CA THR A 62 14.13 11.78 10.19
C THR A 62 13.15 12.95 10.26
N GLY A 63 12.21 13.02 9.32
CA GLY A 63 11.28 14.14 9.14
C GLY A 63 11.87 15.33 8.37
N GLU A 64 13.11 15.22 7.86
CA GLU A 64 13.72 16.27 7.04
C GLU A 64 12.84 16.59 5.83
N GLY A 65 12.54 17.87 5.61
CA GLY A 65 11.68 18.34 4.51
C GLY A 65 10.17 18.25 4.74
N MET A 66 9.70 17.53 5.78
CA MET A 66 8.26 17.29 6.01
C MET A 66 7.49 18.59 6.29
N ASP A 67 8.01 19.45 7.17
CA ASP A 67 7.35 20.72 7.51
C ASP A 67 7.26 21.65 6.28
N ALA A 68 8.31 21.77 5.49
CA ALA A 68 8.30 22.57 4.27
C ALA A 68 7.28 22.02 3.25
N CYS A 69 7.18 20.69 3.12
CA CYS A 69 6.23 20.01 2.26
C CYS A 69 4.78 20.30 2.67
N VAL A 70 4.44 20.06 3.94
CA VAL A 70 3.08 20.28 4.45
C VAL A 70 2.70 21.75 4.33
N ARG A 71 3.59 22.69 4.70
CA ARG A 71 3.36 24.13 4.57
C ARG A 71 3.10 24.57 3.14
N ALA A 72 3.84 24.03 2.18
CA ALA A 72 3.69 24.38 0.76
C ALA A 72 2.39 23.85 0.14
N MET A 73 1.82 22.78 0.71
CA MET A 73 0.60 22.13 0.23
C MET A 73 -0.67 22.55 0.98
N ALA A 74 -0.54 23.16 2.16
CA ALA A 74 -1.69 23.55 2.98
C ALA A 74 -2.63 24.57 2.28
N PRO A 75 -3.93 24.57 2.59
CA PRO A 75 -4.62 23.58 3.41
C PRO A 75 -4.80 22.26 2.66
N LEU A 76 -4.59 21.13 3.35
CA LEU A 76 -4.74 19.79 2.79
C LEU A 76 -6.15 19.23 3.09
N ASP A 77 -6.72 18.50 2.13
CA ASP A 77 -7.95 17.72 2.30
C ASP A 77 -7.66 16.24 2.57
N LEU A 78 -6.64 15.70 1.89
CA LEU A 78 -6.25 14.29 1.96
C LEU A 78 -4.73 14.16 2.05
N VAL A 79 -4.27 13.30 2.94
CA VAL A 79 -2.89 12.82 3.01
C VAL A 79 -2.88 11.30 2.91
N VAL A 80 -2.13 10.76 1.96
CA VAL A 80 -1.97 9.30 1.80
C VAL A 80 -0.53 8.93 2.10
N ASN A 81 -0.32 8.13 3.14
CA ASN A 81 1.00 7.64 3.51
C ASN A 81 1.27 6.26 2.92
N CYS A 82 2.02 6.23 1.82
CA CYS A 82 2.52 5.03 1.16
C CYS A 82 3.99 4.73 1.47
N ALA A 83 4.68 5.62 2.22
CA ALA A 83 6.08 5.43 2.53
C ALA A 83 6.26 4.27 3.51
N ALA A 84 7.11 3.31 3.17
CA ALA A 84 7.46 2.20 4.03
C ALA A 84 8.72 1.46 3.56
N MET A 85 9.49 0.93 4.50
CA MET A 85 10.38 -0.20 4.24
C MET A 85 9.52 -1.46 4.22
N SER A 86 9.20 -1.98 3.02
CA SER A 86 8.21 -3.05 2.83
C SER A 86 8.84 -4.44 2.58
N SER A 87 10.14 -4.61 2.84
CA SER A 87 10.82 -5.90 2.75
C SER A 87 10.99 -6.50 4.15
N PRO A 88 10.28 -7.60 4.52
CA PRO A 88 10.40 -8.20 5.84
C PRO A 88 11.84 -8.56 6.22
N GLY A 89 12.59 -9.21 5.32
CA GLY A 89 13.99 -9.56 5.57
C GLY A 89 14.92 -8.34 5.72
N LYS A 90 14.64 -7.22 5.05
CA LYS A 90 15.37 -5.95 5.28
C LYS A 90 15.00 -5.34 6.63
N CYS A 91 13.72 -5.37 6.99
CA CYS A 91 13.25 -4.88 8.29
C CYS A 91 13.86 -5.65 9.47
N GLU A 92 14.07 -6.97 9.35
CA GLU A 92 14.78 -7.73 10.38
C GLU A 92 16.24 -7.28 10.55
N LYS A 93 16.94 -7.00 9.45
CA LYS A 93 18.34 -6.57 9.47
C LYS A 93 18.52 -5.13 9.95
N GLU A 94 17.55 -4.27 9.67
CA GLU A 94 17.60 -2.83 9.92
C GLU A 94 16.36 -2.39 10.75
N ALA A 95 16.15 -3.06 11.91
CA ALA A 95 14.92 -2.95 12.69
C ALA A 95 14.63 -1.51 13.17
N GLU A 96 15.65 -0.80 13.63
CA GLU A 96 15.51 0.60 14.06
C GLU A 96 15.10 1.52 12.91
N LEU A 97 15.77 1.40 11.76
CA LEU A 97 15.41 2.16 10.56
C LEU A 97 14.00 1.82 10.08
N ALA A 98 13.61 0.54 10.13
CA ALA A 98 12.26 0.10 9.79
C ALA A 98 11.21 0.74 10.70
N MET A 99 11.45 0.81 12.00
CA MET A 99 10.57 1.49 12.95
C MET A 99 10.48 2.99 12.67
N ASN A 100 11.61 3.66 12.53
CA ASN A 100 11.65 5.11 12.29
C ASN A 100 10.98 5.52 10.97
N LEU A 101 11.09 4.70 9.92
CA LEU A 101 10.51 4.99 8.61
C LEU A 101 9.03 4.61 8.53
N ASN A 102 8.64 3.45 9.09
CA ASN A 102 7.29 2.91 8.94
C ASN A 102 6.28 3.56 9.90
N VAL A 103 6.73 4.01 11.10
CA VAL A 103 5.87 4.74 12.04
C VAL A 103 5.87 6.23 11.66
N PRO A 104 4.73 6.81 11.24
CA PRO A 104 4.69 8.15 10.65
C PRO A 104 4.70 9.28 11.70
N THR A 105 5.61 9.23 12.68
CA THR A 105 5.70 10.16 13.81
C THR A 105 5.84 11.61 13.35
N HIS A 106 6.78 11.87 12.45
CA HIS A 106 7.03 13.21 11.93
C HIS A 106 5.87 13.75 11.11
N LEU A 107 5.23 12.89 10.30
CA LEU A 107 4.05 13.27 9.52
C LEU A 107 2.88 13.67 10.42
N CYS A 108 2.51 12.82 11.38
CA CYS A 108 1.40 13.09 12.30
C CYS A 108 1.63 14.40 13.08
N ARG A 109 2.82 14.58 13.66
CA ARG A 109 3.18 15.79 14.38
C ARG A 109 3.06 17.03 13.50
N THR A 110 3.66 17.02 12.31
CA THR A 110 3.66 18.18 11.41
C THR A 110 2.25 18.55 10.95
N LEU A 111 1.41 17.57 10.63
CA LEU A 111 0.02 17.81 10.25
C LEU A 111 -0.78 18.45 11.39
N LEU A 112 -0.61 17.97 12.63
CA LEU A 112 -1.29 18.53 13.79
C LEU A 112 -0.85 19.96 14.10
N GLU A 113 0.46 20.22 14.11
CA GLU A 113 1.01 21.56 14.35
C GLU A 113 0.50 22.59 13.32
N HIS A 114 0.42 22.18 12.05
CA HIS A 114 -0.13 23.01 10.99
C HIS A 114 -1.62 23.26 11.16
N ASN A 115 -2.37 22.22 11.51
CA ASN A 115 -3.80 22.31 11.70
C ASN A 115 -4.17 23.22 12.88
N GLN A 116 -3.46 23.12 14.00
CA GLN A 116 -3.67 23.97 15.18
C GLN A 116 -3.42 25.45 14.88
N LYS A 117 -2.40 25.76 14.05
CA LYS A 117 -2.05 27.14 13.68
C LYS A 117 -3.05 27.79 12.73
N SER A 118 -3.72 27.00 11.89
CA SER A 118 -4.61 27.48 10.83
C SER A 118 -6.08 27.45 11.18
N GLU A 119 -6.47 26.87 12.33
CA GLU A 119 -7.86 26.59 12.71
C GLU A 119 -8.64 25.81 11.63
N ALA A 120 -7.91 25.16 10.70
CA ALA A 120 -8.49 24.41 9.62
C ALA A 120 -8.93 23.01 10.07
N ILE A 121 -9.83 22.40 9.31
CA ILE A 121 -10.19 20.99 9.52
C ILE A 121 -8.99 20.13 9.17
N ALA A 122 -8.62 19.19 10.06
CA ALA A 122 -7.52 18.26 9.80
C ALA A 122 -7.79 17.43 8.53
N PRO A 123 -6.80 17.22 7.65
CA PRO A 123 -6.96 16.38 6.48
C PRO A 123 -7.32 14.94 6.87
N LEU A 124 -8.00 14.19 5.99
CA LEU A 124 -8.09 12.75 6.14
C LEU A 124 -6.69 12.15 5.95
N LEU A 125 -6.20 11.42 6.93
CA LEU A 125 -4.95 10.63 6.82
C LEU A 125 -5.28 9.18 6.49
N VAL A 126 -4.93 8.74 5.28
CA VAL A 126 -4.99 7.34 4.87
C VAL A 126 -3.60 6.72 4.98
N HIS A 127 -3.44 5.72 5.84
CA HIS A 127 -2.17 5.02 6.03
C HIS A 127 -2.23 3.60 5.45
N LEU A 128 -1.26 3.26 4.59
CA LEU A 128 -1.12 1.89 4.08
C LEU A 128 -0.43 1.02 5.12
N SER A 129 -1.22 0.14 5.76
CA SER A 129 -0.76 -0.92 6.64
C SER A 129 -0.60 -2.25 5.86
N THR A 130 -0.57 -3.38 6.53
CA THR A 130 -0.27 -4.70 5.94
C THR A 130 -1.07 -5.82 6.60
N ASP A 131 -1.34 -6.89 5.87
CA ASP A 131 -1.82 -8.18 6.36
C ASP A 131 -0.84 -8.84 7.36
N GLN A 132 0.47 -8.51 7.31
CA GLN A 132 1.47 -9.05 8.22
C GLN A 132 1.36 -8.56 9.68
N VAL A 133 0.34 -7.79 10.01
CA VAL A 133 -0.03 -7.53 11.41
C VAL A 133 -0.68 -8.75 12.07
N TYR A 134 -1.16 -9.72 11.29
CA TYR A 134 -1.69 -10.99 11.77
C TYR A 134 -0.60 -12.06 11.92
N ASP A 135 -0.80 -13.01 12.83
CA ASP A 135 0.14 -14.11 13.13
C ASP A 135 0.15 -15.21 12.06
N GLY A 136 -0.95 -15.38 11.34
CA GLY A 136 -1.11 -16.44 10.33
C GLY A 136 -1.65 -17.76 10.88
N GLU A 137 -2.15 -17.79 12.09
CA GLU A 137 -2.76 -18.99 12.72
C GLU A 137 -4.21 -19.18 12.30
N SER A 138 -4.91 -18.11 11.92
CA SER A 138 -6.33 -18.14 11.54
C SER A 138 -6.55 -17.62 10.12
N PRO A 139 -7.21 -18.42 9.25
CA PRO A 139 -7.56 -17.96 7.91
C PRO A 139 -8.69 -16.91 7.97
N ASN A 140 -8.75 -16.08 6.92
CA ASN A 140 -9.84 -15.12 6.70
C ASN A 140 -10.03 -14.14 7.89
N SER A 141 -8.93 -13.57 8.38
CA SER A 141 -8.95 -12.62 9.50
C SER A 141 -9.94 -11.48 9.29
N VAL A 142 -10.59 -11.06 10.36
CA VAL A 142 -11.56 -9.95 10.42
C VAL A 142 -11.08 -8.93 11.44
N GLU A 143 -11.18 -7.63 11.12
CA GLU A 143 -10.57 -6.53 11.88
C GLU A 143 -11.00 -6.47 13.36
N ASP A 144 -12.24 -6.80 13.65
CA ASP A 144 -12.82 -6.70 15.00
C ASP A 144 -12.75 -8.02 15.78
N VAL A 145 -12.35 -9.11 15.13
CA VAL A 145 -12.35 -10.46 15.70
C VAL A 145 -10.94 -10.93 15.97
N ASN A 146 -10.05 -10.75 14.99
CA ASN A 146 -8.68 -11.22 15.08
C ASN A 146 -7.76 -10.10 15.57
N ALA A 147 -7.25 -10.26 16.80
CA ALA A 147 -6.28 -9.32 17.36
C ALA A 147 -4.96 -9.39 16.55
N PRO A 148 -4.33 -8.23 16.23
CA PRO A 148 -3.02 -8.24 15.61
C PRO A 148 -1.95 -8.87 16.50
N SER A 149 -1.13 -9.75 15.95
CA SER A 149 -0.01 -10.42 16.62
C SER A 149 1.14 -10.69 15.65
N PRO A 150 1.84 -9.66 15.18
CA PRO A 150 2.81 -9.78 14.10
C PRO A 150 4.03 -10.60 14.50
N VAL A 151 4.43 -11.54 13.65
CA VAL A 151 5.53 -12.49 13.89
C VAL A 151 6.90 -11.96 13.45
N ASN A 152 6.96 -10.86 12.69
CA ASN A 152 8.21 -10.28 12.18
C ASN A 152 8.27 -8.77 12.38
N THR A 153 9.47 -8.19 12.22
CA THR A 153 9.73 -6.75 12.43
C THR A 153 8.92 -5.86 11.49
N TYR A 154 8.71 -6.28 10.25
CA TYR A 154 7.88 -5.51 9.32
C TYR A 154 6.44 -5.39 9.84
N GLY A 155 5.81 -6.51 10.19
CA GLY A 155 4.46 -6.50 10.76
C GLY A 155 4.38 -5.69 12.05
N ARG A 156 5.36 -5.83 12.97
CA ARG A 156 5.44 -5.01 14.21
C ARG A 156 5.53 -3.52 13.91
N SER A 157 6.38 -3.11 12.95
CA SER A 157 6.50 -1.69 12.59
C SER A 157 5.22 -1.11 12.03
N LYS A 158 4.47 -1.88 11.23
CA LYS A 158 3.18 -1.46 10.66
C LYS A 158 2.07 -1.41 11.72
N LEU A 159 2.05 -2.37 12.65
CA LEU A 159 1.12 -2.31 13.80
C LEU A 159 1.42 -1.10 14.69
N ASN A 160 2.69 -0.82 14.99
CA ASN A 160 3.08 0.37 15.76
C ASN A 160 2.66 1.67 15.03
N ALA A 161 2.68 1.68 13.68
CA ALA A 161 2.16 2.81 12.91
C ALA A 161 0.65 3.00 13.08
N GLU A 162 -0.13 1.91 13.03
CA GLU A 162 -1.58 1.97 13.28
C GLU A 162 -1.89 2.52 14.68
N LEU A 163 -1.19 2.03 15.70
CA LEU A 163 -1.36 2.46 17.08
C LEU A 163 -0.93 3.93 17.27
N HIS A 164 0.23 4.30 16.74
CA HIS A 164 0.73 5.68 16.81
C HIS A 164 -0.24 6.68 16.18
N ILE A 165 -0.79 6.37 15.00
CA ILE A 165 -1.77 7.24 14.35
C ILE A 165 -3.05 7.35 15.19
N ALA A 166 -3.55 6.23 15.72
CA ALA A 166 -4.76 6.23 16.53
C ALA A 166 -4.62 7.06 17.82
N GLU A 167 -3.45 7.06 18.42
CA GLU A 167 -3.15 7.79 19.65
C GLU A 167 -2.80 9.27 19.41
N ASN A 168 -2.11 9.55 18.30
CA ASN A 168 -1.44 10.83 18.06
C ASN A 168 -1.98 11.60 16.85
N TYR A 169 -3.08 11.19 16.24
CA TYR A 169 -3.74 11.95 15.20
C TYR A 169 -5.21 12.23 15.53
N VAL A 170 -5.85 13.13 14.81
CA VAL A 170 -7.23 13.55 15.11
C VAL A 170 -8.18 12.38 14.96
N ALA A 171 -8.91 12.06 16.03
CA ALA A 171 -9.89 10.99 16.04
C ALA A 171 -10.97 11.23 14.98
N GLY A 172 -11.30 10.16 14.23
CA GLY A 172 -12.26 10.22 13.13
C GLY A 172 -11.74 10.87 11.84
N ARG A 173 -10.45 11.25 11.77
CA ARG A 173 -9.83 11.82 10.56
C ARG A 173 -8.66 10.99 10.05
N HIS A 174 -8.59 9.71 10.40
CA HIS A 174 -7.60 8.76 9.87
C HIS A 174 -8.20 7.39 9.61
N VAL A 175 -7.56 6.66 8.70
CA VAL A 175 -7.85 5.27 8.41
C VAL A 175 -6.57 4.52 8.05
N SER A 176 -6.37 3.35 8.64
CA SER A 176 -5.30 2.40 8.29
C SER A 176 -5.87 1.28 7.43
N LEU A 177 -5.27 1.07 6.25
CA LEU A 177 -5.67 0.04 5.30
C LEU A 177 -4.65 -1.10 5.33
N ARG A 178 -5.04 -2.25 5.87
CA ARG A 178 -4.22 -3.47 5.93
C ARG A 178 -4.21 -4.14 4.57
N SER A 179 -3.22 -3.79 3.74
CA SER A 179 -3.11 -4.34 2.38
C SER A 179 -2.44 -5.71 2.38
N SER A 180 -2.92 -6.59 1.50
CA SER A 180 -2.21 -7.82 1.14
C SER A 180 -1.19 -7.53 0.01
N ILE A 181 -0.70 -8.58 -0.68
CA ILE A 181 0.22 -8.45 -1.81
C ILE A 181 -0.39 -7.51 -2.86
N ILE A 182 0.35 -6.48 -3.21
CA ILE A 182 -0.06 -5.51 -4.23
C ILE A 182 0.39 -6.01 -5.61
N THR A 183 -0.53 -6.00 -6.56
CA THR A 183 -0.31 -6.38 -7.96
C THR A 183 -0.67 -5.24 -8.90
N GLY A 184 -0.36 -5.38 -10.17
CA GLY A 184 -0.77 -4.43 -11.21
C GLY A 184 0.26 -4.30 -12.34
N SER A 185 -0.01 -3.43 -13.30
CA SER A 185 0.90 -3.13 -14.40
C SER A 185 2.22 -2.50 -13.92
N GLN A 186 3.15 -2.31 -14.82
CA GLN A 186 4.36 -1.53 -14.54
C GLN A 186 4.00 -0.14 -13.99
N PRO A 187 4.83 0.43 -13.09
CA PRO A 187 4.52 1.74 -12.51
C PRO A 187 4.38 2.79 -13.62
N PRO A 188 3.32 3.63 -13.55
CA PRO A 188 2.88 4.39 -14.73
C PRO A 188 3.74 5.59 -15.10
N LEU A 189 4.59 6.09 -14.19
CA LEU A 189 5.32 7.34 -14.40
C LEU A 189 6.84 7.16 -14.42
N ARG A 190 7.37 6.23 -13.64
CA ARG A 190 8.79 5.90 -13.54
C ARG A 190 8.96 4.47 -13.05
N SER A 191 9.91 3.72 -13.61
CA SER A 191 10.26 2.38 -13.11
C SER A 191 10.67 2.44 -11.63
N VAL A 192 10.39 1.37 -10.89
CA VAL A 192 10.85 1.17 -9.52
C VAL A 192 11.86 0.03 -9.49
N SER A 193 12.82 0.11 -8.58
CA SER A 193 13.92 -0.86 -8.51
C SER A 193 13.49 -2.24 -8.00
N ARG A 194 12.39 -2.32 -7.25
CA ARG A 194 11.93 -3.58 -6.67
C ARG A 194 10.86 -4.23 -7.55
N PRO A 195 11.12 -5.44 -8.11
CA PRO A 195 10.12 -6.20 -8.83
C PRO A 195 9.00 -6.64 -7.88
N LEU A 196 7.79 -6.74 -8.40
CA LEU A 196 6.64 -7.26 -7.67
C LEU A 196 6.66 -8.80 -7.67
N PHE A 197 5.88 -9.39 -6.75
CA PHE A 197 5.82 -10.84 -6.64
C PHE A 197 5.28 -11.51 -7.92
N HIS A 198 4.31 -10.91 -8.58
CA HIS A 198 3.80 -11.43 -9.84
C HIS A 198 4.80 -11.35 -11.00
N ASP A 199 5.72 -10.35 -11.00
CA ASP A 199 6.83 -10.32 -11.98
C ASP A 199 7.74 -11.53 -11.80
N PHE A 200 8.02 -11.90 -10.53
CA PHE A 200 8.78 -13.12 -10.22
C PHE A 200 8.05 -14.36 -10.77
N ILE A 201 6.75 -14.52 -10.52
CA ILE A 201 5.96 -15.63 -11.05
C ILE A 201 6.03 -15.69 -12.57
N VAL A 202 5.76 -14.59 -13.26
CA VAL A 202 5.75 -14.51 -14.73
C VAL A 202 7.13 -14.86 -15.31
N ASN A 203 8.22 -14.39 -14.68
CA ASN A 203 9.57 -14.70 -15.14
C ASN A 203 9.93 -16.17 -14.88
N SER A 204 9.50 -16.73 -13.76
CA SER A 204 9.71 -18.17 -13.45
C SER A 204 8.99 -19.08 -14.45
N LEU A 205 7.76 -18.72 -14.85
CA LEU A 205 6.97 -19.51 -15.83
C LEU A 205 7.49 -19.43 -17.27
N LYS A 206 8.39 -18.51 -17.59
CA LYS A 206 9.03 -18.40 -18.91
C LYS A 206 10.26 -19.28 -19.06
N GLY A 207 10.81 -19.75 -17.95
CA GLY A 207 11.96 -20.64 -17.93
C GLY A 207 11.57 -22.12 -17.90
N ASP A 208 12.53 -22.99 -18.23
CA ASP A 208 12.34 -24.44 -18.16
C ASP A 208 12.81 -25.05 -16.83
N GLU A 209 13.49 -24.26 -15.98
CA GLU A 209 13.99 -24.72 -14.69
C GLU A 209 12.87 -24.80 -13.67
N ALA A 210 12.93 -25.84 -12.81
CA ALA A 210 12.01 -26.00 -11.71
C ALA A 210 12.14 -24.83 -10.71
N VAL A 211 11.02 -24.24 -10.33
CA VAL A 211 10.95 -23.15 -9.37
C VAL A 211 10.00 -23.49 -8.25
N THR A 212 10.48 -23.39 -7.01
CA THR A 212 9.70 -23.72 -5.82
C THR A 212 8.78 -22.56 -5.41
N PHE A 213 7.53 -22.89 -5.08
CA PHE A 213 6.53 -22.01 -4.49
C PHE A 213 5.96 -22.63 -3.22
N PHE A 214 5.60 -21.81 -2.24
CA PHE A 214 5.05 -22.28 -0.96
C PHE A 214 3.57 -22.63 -1.10
N GLU A 215 3.20 -23.84 -0.70
CA GLU A 215 1.83 -24.35 -0.71
C GLU A 215 1.04 -23.95 0.55
N ASP A 216 1.73 -23.57 1.60
CA ASP A 216 1.23 -23.28 2.95
C ASP A 216 1.25 -21.80 3.34
N GLU A 217 1.64 -20.91 2.41
CA GLU A 217 1.55 -19.45 2.61
C GLU A 217 0.37 -18.83 1.84
N TYR A 218 -0.69 -18.45 2.56
CA TYR A 218 -1.91 -17.90 1.96
C TYR A 218 -2.02 -16.38 2.11
N ARG A 219 -2.49 -15.73 1.05
CA ARG A 219 -2.68 -14.26 0.94
C ARG A 219 -3.95 -13.95 0.15
N CYS A 220 -4.40 -12.69 0.22
CA CYS A 220 -5.49 -12.14 -0.59
C CYS A 220 -4.98 -11.01 -1.49
N PRO A 221 -4.26 -11.29 -2.62
CA PRO A 221 -3.67 -10.26 -3.45
C PRO A 221 -4.68 -9.22 -3.94
N ILE A 222 -4.25 -7.96 -4.03
CA ILE A 222 -5.09 -6.84 -4.46
C ILE A 222 -4.39 -6.00 -5.53
N ALA A 223 -5.14 -5.52 -6.52
CA ALA A 223 -4.59 -4.64 -7.55
C ALA A 223 -4.37 -3.21 -7.04
N ALA A 224 -3.28 -2.58 -7.49
CA ALA A 224 -2.99 -1.17 -7.15
C ALA A 224 -4.13 -0.22 -7.54
N VAL A 225 -4.83 -0.50 -8.64
CA VAL A 225 -5.99 0.29 -9.09
C VAL A 225 -7.19 0.15 -8.16
N ASP A 226 -7.41 -1.03 -7.58
CA ASP A 226 -8.48 -1.25 -6.59
C ASP A 226 -8.16 -0.51 -5.28
N ILE A 227 -6.89 -0.50 -4.86
CA ILE A 227 -6.43 0.30 -3.71
C ILE A 227 -6.70 1.79 -3.94
N VAL A 228 -6.36 2.30 -5.14
CA VAL A 228 -6.65 3.69 -5.51
C VAL A 228 -8.15 3.97 -5.46
N ALA A 229 -8.98 3.06 -5.96
CA ALA A 229 -10.43 3.20 -5.92
C ALA A 229 -10.96 3.30 -4.47
N HIS A 230 -10.47 2.45 -3.56
CA HIS A 230 -10.81 2.52 -2.14
C HIS A 230 -10.39 3.86 -1.51
N ILE A 231 -9.16 4.32 -1.73
CA ILE A 231 -8.65 5.59 -1.18
C ILE A 231 -9.51 6.77 -1.66
N VAL A 232 -9.84 6.80 -2.96
CA VAL A 232 -10.67 7.87 -3.54
C VAL A 232 -12.11 7.82 -3.00
N ALA A 233 -12.70 6.64 -2.85
CA ALA A 233 -14.02 6.50 -2.25
C ALA A 233 -14.03 7.00 -0.80
N LEU A 234 -13.04 6.60 0.02
CA LEU A 234 -12.89 7.06 1.40
C LEU A 234 -12.73 8.58 1.47
N SER A 235 -11.95 9.20 0.57
CA SER A 235 -11.79 10.65 0.55
C SER A 235 -13.08 11.41 0.25
N LYS A 236 -13.94 10.86 -0.61
CA LYS A 236 -15.27 11.43 -0.92
C LYS A 236 -16.23 11.27 0.26
N LEU A 237 -16.22 10.12 0.92
CA LEU A 237 -17.05 9.85 2.09
C LEU A 237 -16.65 10.72 3.30
N ALA A 238 -15.36 10.99 3.49
CA ALA A 238 -14.87 11.78 4.61
C ALA A 238 -15.38 13.22 4.62
N GLY A 239 -15.73 13.80 3.47
CA GLY A 239 -16.20 15.16 3.35
C GLY A 239 -15.38 16.18 4.16
N LYS A 240 -15.76 17.44 4.13
CA LYS A 240 -15.07 18.48 4.91
C LYS A 240 -15.52 18.54 6.38
N ASP A 241 -16.76 18.10 6.67
CA ASP A 241 -17.42 18.34 7.97
C ASP A 241 -17.71 17.06 8.76
N ALA A 242 -17.42 15.89 8.24
CA ALA A 242 -17.81 14.65 8.86
C ALA A 242 -16.83 14.19 9.95
N LYS A 243 -17.29 14.15 11.21
CA LYS A 243 -16.81 13.13 12.14
C LYS A 243 -17.30 11.80 11.59
N THR A 244 -16.39 10.96 11.15
CA THR A 244 -16.76 9.68 10.58
C THR A 244 -16.82 8.64 11.69
N ASP A 245 -17.97 8.02 11.86
CA ASP A 245 -18.14 6.86 12.75
C ASP A 245 -17.55 5.58 12.14
N TRP A 246 -16.56 5.73 11.24
CA TRP A 246 -15.92 4.59 10.61
C TRP A 246 -15.00 3.86 11.57
N LEU A 247 -14.81 2.58 11.30
CA LEU A 247 -13.68 1.87 11.83
C LEU A 247 -12.39 2.57 11.37
N MET A 248 -11.47 2.78 12.28
CA MET A 248 -10.19 3.43 11.95
C MET A 248 -9.22 2.46 11.25
N ARG A 249 -9.61 1.20 11.06
CA ARG A 249 -8.80 0.13 10.44
C ARG A 249 -9.67 -0.75 9.59
N TYR A 250 -9.19 -1.07 8.38
CA TYR A 250 -9.87 -1.98 7.46
C TYR A 250 -8.88 -2.96 6.84
N ASN A 251 -9.31 -4.20 6.69
CA ASN A 251 -8.67 -5.16 5.81
C ASN A 251 -8.92 -4.75 4.35
N MET A 252 -7.87 -4.86 3.54
CA MET A 252 -7.88 -4.46 2.13
C MET A 252 -7.15 -5.52 1.30
N GLY A 253 -7.79 -6.65 1.09
CA GLY A 253 -7.38 -7.74 0.21
C GLY A 253 -8.33 -7.92 -0.95
N GLY A 254 -7.88 -8.62 -1.98
CA GLY A 254 -8.72 -9.11 -3.05
C GLY A 254 -9.63 -10.26 -2.58
N PRO A 255 -10.54 -10.73 -3.46
CA PRO A 255 -11.53 -11.76 -3.08
C PRO A 255 -10.94 -13.17 -2.94
N ASP A 256 -9.77 -13.43 -3.52
CA ASP A 256 -9.21 -14.76 -3.61
C ASP A 256 -8.19 -15.02 -2.50
N ARG A 257 -8.44 -16.03 -1.67
CA ARG A 257 -7.45 -16.60 -0.74
C ARG A 257 -6.62 -17.63 -1.50
N LEU A 258 -5.34 -17.32 -1.76
CA LEU A 258 -4.44 -18.13 -2.59
C LEU A 258 -3.12 -18.42 -1.90
N SER A 259 -2.64 -19.66 -2.03
CA SER A 259 -1.25 -19.99 -1.72
C SER A 259 -0.30 -19.43 -2.80
N ARG A 260 1.01 -19.45 -2.55
CA ARG A 260 1.99 -19.06 -3.57
C ARG A 260 1.95 -19.99 -4.78
N VAL A 261 1.69 -21.27 -4.56
CA VAL A 261 1.50 -22.27 -5.63
C VAL A 261 0.26 -21.95 -6.45
N ASP A 262 -0.88 -21.64 -5.79
CA ASP A 262 -2.12 -21.30 -6.49
C ASP A 262 -1.93 -20.07 -7.38
N MET A 263 -1.24 -19.04 -6.87
CA MET A 263 -0.92 -17.83 -7.65
C MET A 263 -0.09 -18.18 -8.89
N ALA A 264 0.93 -19.04 -8.76
CA ALA A 264 1.77 -19.44 -9.89
C ALA A 264 0.98 -20.24 -10.93
N ARG A 265 0.20 -21.23 -10.51
CA ARG A 265 -0.61 -22.07 -11.41
C ARG A 265 -1.68 -21.28 -12.14
N GLN A 266 -2.43 -20.44 -11.42
CA GLN A 266 -3.43 -19.58 -12.06
C GLN A 266 -2.81 -18.55 -13.01
N THR A 267 -1.57 -18.10 -12.74
CA THR A 267 -0.84 -17.23 -13.68
C THR A 267 -0.45 -17.98 -14.93
N ALA A 268 -0.01 -19.25 -14.82
CA ALA A 268 0.27 -20.11 -15.97
C ALA A 268 -0.97 -20.28 -16.86
N GLU A 269 -2.14 -20.50 -16.25
CA GLU A 269 -3.42 -20.56 -16.99
C GLU A 269 -3.71 -19.25 -17.75
N VAL A 270 -3.49 -18.09 -17.13
CA VAL A 270 -3.70 -16.77 -17.79
C VAL A 270 -2.73 -16.58 -18.96
N LEU A 271 -1.48 -17.04 -18.81
CA LEU A 271 -0.45 -16.95 -19.86
C LEU A 271 -0.65 -18.00 -20.97
N GLY A 272 -1.43 -19.06 -20.73
CA GLY A 272 -1.58 -20.20 -21.63
C GLY A 272 -0.30 -21.04 -21.74
N VAL A 273 0.50 -21.10 -20.67
CA VAL A 273 1.74 -21.88 -20.57
C VAL A 273 1.61 -23.04 -19.59
N SER A 274 2.54 -24.01 -19.68
CA SER A 274 2.61 -25.13 -18.73
C SER A 274 3.04 -24.63 -17.34
N ASP A 275 2.50 -25.25 -16.28
CA ASP A 275 2.92 -25.08 -14.90
C ASP A 275 3.81 -26.25 -14.42
N ALA A 276 4.32 -27.07 -15.34
CA ALA A 276 5.10 -28.27 -15.01
C ALA A 276 6.41 -27.97 -14.24
N ASN A 277 6.94 -26.75 -14.37
CA ASN A 277 8.10 -26.28 -13.62
C ASN A 277 7.77 -25.67 -12.24
N VAL A 278 6.48 -25.65 -11.84
CA VAL A 278 6.06 -25.17 -10.52
C VAL A 278 6.11 -26.30 -9.51
N GLU A 279 7.08 -26.25 -8.62
CA GLU A 279 7.23 -27.21 -7.53
C GLU A 279 6.60 -26.65 -6.24
N ALA A 280 5.68 -27.43 -5.65
CA ALA A 280 5.06 -27.11 -4.38
C ALA A 280 5.95 -27.58 -3.23
N VAL A 281 6.29 -26.68 -2.30
CA VAL A 281 7.06 -26.99 -1.11
C VAL A 281 6.45 -26.32 0.12
N SER A 282 6.67 -26.92 1.31
CA SER A 282 6.32 -26.25 2.55
C SER A 282 7.28 -25.09 2.84
N SER A 283 6.76 -23.98 3.31
CA SER A 283 7.55 -22.82 3.73
C SER A 283 8.55 -23.14 4.86
N ALA A 284 8.25 -24.16 5.67
CA ALA A 284 9.13 -24.67 6.71
C ALA A 284 10.39 -25.34 6.18
N SER A 285 10.42 -25.73 4.90
CA SER A 285 11.61 -26.38 4.27
C SER A 285 12.73 -25.40 3.92
N VAL A 286 12.48 -24.07 4.00
CA VAL A 286 13.45 -23.05 3.57
C VAL A 286 13.66 -22.02 4.67
N ASP A 287 14.91 -21.89 5.14
CA ASP A 287 15.29 -20.76 6.01
C ASP A 287 15.46 -19.48 5.18
N ARG A 288 14.63 -18.47 5.43
CA ARG A 288 14.67 -17.16 4.74
C ARG A 288 15.26 -16.05 5.61
N GLY A 289 15.73 -16.39 6.81
CA GLY A 289 16.23 -15.42 7.80
C GLY A 289 15.16 -14.47 8.32
N VAL A 290 13.87 -14.75 8.07
CA VAL A 290 12.71 -14.01 8.58
C VAL A 290 11.50 -14.94 8.67
N ILE A 291 10.75 -14.84 9.77
CA ILE A 291 9.51 -15.58 9.93
C ILE A 291 8.45 -14.94 9.04
N SER A 292 7.85 -15.74 8.15
CA SER A 292 6.69 -15.35 7.36
C SER A 292 5.45 -16.04 7.93
N PRO A 293 4.37 -15.29 8.22
CA PRO A 293 3.15 -15.93 8.73
C PRO A 293 2.54 -16.82 7.65
N ALA A 294 1.98 -17.98 8.06
CA ALA A 294 1.44 -18.96 7.13
C ALA A 294 0.18 -18.43 6.43
N ASP A 295 -0.90 -18.23 7.15
CA ASP A 295 -2.17 -17.79 6.57
C ASP A 295 -2.63 -16.43 7.11
N ILE A 296 -2.30 -15.38 6.41
CA ILE A 296 -2.79 -14.02 6.70
C ILE A 296 -3.80 -13.56 5.66
N SER A 297 -4.58 -14.51 5.14
CA SER A 297 -5.78 -14.17 4.38
C SER A 297 -6.75 -13.37 5.26
N MET A 298 -7.52 -12.49 4.64
CA MET A 298 -8.41 -11.59 5.35
C MET A 298 -9.68 -11.29 4.57
N LEU A 299 -10.79 -11.07 5.30
CA LEU A 299 -12.03 -10.63 4.72
C LEU A 299 -12.05 -9.09 4.64
N SER A 300 -12.34 -8.56 3.45
CA SER A 300 -12.40 -7.11 3.18
C SER A 300 -13.83 -6.59 3.02
N ASN A 301 -14.83 -7.35 3.46
CA ASN A 301 -16.25 -7.07 3.23
C ASN A 301 -16.68 -5.70 3.78
N LYS A 302 -16.13 -5.27 4.92
CA LYS A 302 -16.46 -3.98 5.54
C LYS A 302 -16.00 -2.82 4.67
N LEU A 303 -14.75 -2.86 4.20
CA LEU A 303 -14.21 -1.83 3.32
C LEU A 303 -14.95 -1.83 1.97
N ASN A 304 -15.15 -3.01 1.38
CA ASN A 304 -15.84 -3.15 0.10
C ASN A 304 -17.27 -2.58 0.16
N SER A 305 -18.02 -2.89 1.21
CA SER A 305 -19.37 -2.38 1.42
C SER A 305 -19.39 -0.87 1.67
N LEU A 306 -18.43 -0.35 2.43
CA LEU A 306 -18.33 1.09 2.72
C LEU A 306 -18.01 1.90 1.45
N THR A 307 -17.07 1.42 0.65
CA THR A 307 -16.55 2.14 -0.52
C THR A 307 -17.28 1.82 -1.82
N LEU A 308 -18.11 0.78 -1.82
CA LEU A 308 -18.78 0.22 -3.00
C LEU A 308 -17.79 -0.21 -4.09
N VAL A 309 -16.57 -0.58 -3.70
CA VAL A 309 -15.54 -1.13 -4.59
C VAL A 309 -15.61 -2.65 -4.52
N SER A 310 -15.54 -3.28 -5.69
CA SER A 310 -15.45 -4.74 -5.85
C SER A 310 -14.09 -5.09 -6.42
N PRO A 311 -13.09 -5.46 -5.58
CA PRO A 311 -11.76 -5.77 -6.04
C PRO A 311 -11.72 -6.95 -7.02
N MET A 312 -10.81 -6.89 -7.99
CA MET A 312 -10.60 -7.93 -8.99
C MET A 312 -10.02 -9.21 -8.38
N GLY A 313 -10.45 -10.37 -8.89
CA GLY A 313 -9.81 -11.65 -8.61
C GLY A 313 -8.43 -11.78 -9.26
N TRP A 314 -7.63 -12.76 -8.79
CA TRP A 314 -6.23 -12.94 -9.20
C TRP A 314 -6.03 -13.00 -10.72
N LYS A 315 -6.84 -13.80 -11.42
CA LYS A 315 -6.69 -13.95 -12.87
C LYS A 315 -6.90 -12.62 -13.62
N ASP A 316 -7.83 -11.79 -13.17
CA ASP A 316 -8.06 -10.48 -13.78
C ASP A 316 -6.95 -9.48 -13.42
N GLN A 317 -6.42 -9.55 -12.18
CA GLN A 317 -5.24 -8.80 -11.79
C GLN A 317 -4.04 -9.15 -12.69
N MET A 318 -3.84 -10.44 -13.02
CA MET A 318 -2.77 -10.88 -13.93
C MET A 318 -3.01 -10.42 -15.37
N ARG A 319 -4.23 -10.50 -15.89
CA ARG A 319 -4.56 -9.97 -17.23
C ARG A 319 -4.27 -8.47 -17.32
N LEU A 320 -4.61 -7.72 -16.25
CA LEU A 320 -4.29 -6.29 -16.17
C LEU A 320 -2.78 -6.04 -16.11
N ALA A 321 -2.06 -6.77 -15.25
CA ALA A 321 -0.61 -6.62 -15.08
C ALA A 321 0.16 -6.91 -16.37
N LEU A 322 -0.33 -7.87 -17.18
CA LEU A 322 0.26 -8.28 -18.46
C LEU A 322 -0.20 -7.45 -19.66
N GLY A 323 -1.07 -6.45 -19.45
CA GLY A 323 -1.62 -5.64 -20.54
C GLY A 323 -2.61 -6.39 -21.45
N MET A 324 -3.15 -7.53 -21.00
CA MET A 324 -4.15 -8.32 -21.72
C MET A 324 -5.58 -7.78 -21.52
N ALA A 325 -5.80 -6.98 -20.50
CA ALA A 325 -7.03 -6.24 -20.26
C ALA A 325 -6.76 -4.74 -20.25
N LYS A 326 -7.68 -3.94 -20.80
CA LYS A 326 -7.62 -2.47 -20.68
C LYS A 326 -8.30 -2.06 -19.37
N MET A 327 -7.71 -1.09 -18.69
CA MET A 327 -8.32 -0.41 -17.55
C MET A 327 -9.59 0.34 -17.96
#